data_0a840c17c9d42e5df7d0fe6857edffd9
#
_entry.id   0a840c17c9d42e5df7d0fe6857edffd9
#
_cell.length_a   1.000
_cell.length_b   1.000
_cell.length_c   1.000
_cell.angle_alpha   90.00
_cell.angle_beta   90.00
_cell.angle_gamma   90.00
#
_symmetry.space_group_name_H-M   'P 1'
#
loop_
_entity.id
_entity.type
_entity.pdbx_description
1 polymer ?
#
loop_
_entity_poly.entity_id
_entity_poly.type
_entity_poly.pdbx_seq_one_letter_code
_entity_poly.pdbx_strand_id
1 'polypeptide(L)'
;MKTVSLLFLSNIFMTFAWYGHLRDLRQRPVWVAILVSWGIAFFEYCLQVPANRIGYGTLSLSQLKIIQEVITMVVFVGFVHFYMKKSLTLDFLWASICILGAVYFIFRKTIAI
;
A
#
# COMPACT_ATOMS: atom_id res chain seq x y z
N MET A 1 10.75 -14.33 0.12
CA MET A 1 10.40 -12.98 -0.33
C MET A 1 9.16 -12.90 -1.23
N LYS A 2 8.46 -14.03 -1.41
CA LYS A 2 7.19 -14.01 -2.17
C LYS A 2 6.17 -13.06 -1.55
N THR A 3 6.06 -13.06 -0.22
CA THR A 3 5.12 -12.20 0.49
C THR A 3 5.37 -10.73 0.16
N VAL A 4 6.62 -10.27 0.26
CA VAL A 4 6.96 -8.86 0.01
C VAL A 4 6.71 -8.50 -1.45
N SER A 5 7.09 -9.38 -2.39
CA SER A 5 6.87 -9.14 -3.81
C SER A 5 5.39 -9.04 -4.15
N LEU A 6 4.58 -9.95 -3.60
CA LEU A 6 3.13 -9.93 -3.83
C LEU A 6 2.48 -8.71 -3.19
N LEU A 7 2.92 -8.34 -1.99
CA LEU A 7 2.40 -7.14 -1.34
C LEU A 7 2.76 -5.87 -2.11
N PHE A 8 3.96 -5.82 -2.68
CA PHE A 8 4.39 -4.69 -3.49
C PHE A 8 3.49 -4.54 -4.71
N LEU A 9 3.26 -5.64 -5.44
CA LEU A 9 2.40 -5.62 -6.62
C LEU A 9 0.96 -5.28 -6.24
N SER A 10 0.45 -5.85 -5.15
CA SER A 10 -0.92 -5.56 -4.71
C SER A 10 -1.08 -4.09 -4.35
N ASN A 11 -0.05 -3.49 -3.75
CA ASN A 11 -0.12 -2.08 -3.38
C ASN A 11 -0.11 -1.16 -4.60
N ILE A 12 0.54 -1.55 -5.70
CA ILE A 12 0.45 -0.78 -6.94
C ILE A 12 -1.00 -0.71 -7.40
N PHE A 13 -1.68 -1.86 -7.45
CA PHE A 13 -3.09 -1.90 -7.84
C PHE A 13 -3.96 -1.12 -6.85
N MET A 14 -3.73 -1.29 -5.55
CA MET A 14 -4.55 -0.63 -4.54
C MET A 14 -4.36 0.89 -4.56
N THR A 15 -3.15 1.37 -4.80
CA THR A 15 -2.89 2.80 -4.90
C THR A 15 -3.66 3.40 -6.08
N PHE A 16 -3.71 2.70 -7.22
CA PHE A 16 -4.53 3.14 -8.33
C PHE A 16 -6.03 3.09 -7.99
N ALA A 17 -6.46 2.06 -7.25
CA ALA A 17 -7.85 1.97 -6.84
C ALA A 17 -8.25 3.14 -5.94
N TRP A 18 -7.37 3.52 -5.01
CA TRP A 18 -7.66 4.61 -4.07
C TRP A 18 -7.60 5.99 -4.72
N TYR A 19 -6.63 6.22 -5.60
CA TYR A 19 -6.30 7.58 -6.01
C TYR A 19 -6.32 7.81 -7.52
N GLY A 20 -6.30 6.76 -8.34
CA GLY A 20 -6.26 6.92 -9.79
C GLY A 20 -7.46 7.67 -10.33
N HIS A 21 -8.65 7.48 -9.73
CA HIS A 21 -9.85 8.18 -10.14
C HIS A 21 -9.76 9.69 -9.93
N LEU A 22 -8.89 10.14 -9.03
CA LEU A 22 -8.72 11.58 -8.79
C LEU A 22 -8.06 12.28 -9.98
N ARG A 23 -7.29 11.53 -10.78
CA ARG A 23 -6.67 12.10 -11.98
C ARG A 23 -7.54 11.91 -13.22
N ASP A 24 -8.00 10.68 -13.44
CA ASP A 24 -8.59 10.31 -14.73
C ASP A 24 -10.12 10.35 -14.74
N LEU A 25 -10.75 10.15 -13.58
CA LEU A 25 -12.21 10.06 -13.49
C LEU A 25 -12.82 11.18 -12.65
N ARG A 26 -12.05 12.25 -12.43
CA ARG A 26 -12.49 13.35 -11.58
C ARG A 26 -13.76 14.04 -12.10
N GLN A 27 -13.92 14.09 -13.42
CA GLN A 27 -15.07 14.73 -14.07
C GLN A 27 -16.23 13.76 -14.29
N ARG A 28 -16.06 12.48 -13.95
CA ARG A 28 -17.09 11.49 -14.12
C ARG A 28 -17.96 11.38 -12.87
N PRO A 29 -19.18 10.81 -12.99
CA PRO A 29 -20.00 10.56 -11.81
C PRO A 29 -19.28 9.67 -10.81
N VAL A 30 -19.62 9.86 -9.52
CA VAL A 30 -18.97 9.10 -8.44
C VAL A 30 -19.13 7.59 -8.63
N TRP A 31 -20.29 7.14 -9.10
CA TRP A 31 -20.51 5.70 -9.27
C TRP A 31 -19.57 5.07 -10.30
N VAL A 32 -19.14 5.83 -11.33
CA VAL A 32 -18.16 5.34 -12.30
C VAL A 32 -16.81 5.14 -11.61
N ALA A 33 -16.38 6.11 -10.79
CA ALA A 33 -15.14 5.99 -10.04
C ALA A 33 -15.18 4.80 -9.10
N ILE A 34 -16.30 4.58 -8.43
CA ILE A 34 -16.45 3.43 -7.52
C ILE A 34 -16.30 2.11 -8.27
N LEU A 35 -16.97 1.97 -9.41
CA LEU A 35 -16.91 0.72 -10.16
C LEU A 35 -15.52 0.44 -10.72
N VAL A 36 -14.85 1.46 -11.25
CA VAL A 36 -13.49 1.30 -11.78
C VAL A 36 -12.52 0.94 -10.66
N SER A 37 -12.61 1.66 -9.54
CA SER A 37 -11.74 1.39 -8.41
C SER A 37 -11.99 0.00 -7.82
N TRP A 38 -13.25 -0.41 -7.74
CA TRP A 38 -13.61 -1.74 -7.27
C TRP A 38 -13.02 -2.84 -8.15
N GLY A 39 -13.08 -2.64 -9.48
CA GLY A 39 -12.48 -3.59 -10.41
C GLY A 39 -10.98 -3.70 -10.24
N ILE A 40 -10.30 -2.58 -10.01
CA ILE A 40 -8.86 -2.59 -9.73
C ILE A 40 -8.57 -3.31 -8.40
N ALA A 41 -9.39 -3.06 -7.38
CA ALA A 41 -9.23 -3.70 -6.09
C ALA A 41 -9.42 -5.21 -6.15
N PHE A 42 -10.22 -5.71 -7.08
CA PHE A 42 -10.37 -7.15 -7.28
C PHE A 42 -9.01 -7.79 -7.61
N PHE A 43 -8.28 -7.20 -8.54
CA PHE A 43 -6.95 -7.71 -8.89
C PHE A 43 -5.98 -7.58 -7.74
N GLU A 44 -6.08 -6.50 -6.97
CA GLU A 44 -5.27 -6.31 -5.77
C GLU A 44 -5.49 -7.45 -4.78
N TYR A 45 -6.72 -7.84 -4.54
CA TYR A 45 -7.02 -8.95 -3.64
C TYR A 45 -6.46 -10.28 -4.13
N CYS A 46 -6.42 -10.49 -5.44
CA CYS A 46 -5.81 -11.71 -5.98
C CYS A 46 -4.33 -11.82 -5.64
N LEU A 47 -3.69 -10.71 -5.33
CA LEU A 47 -2.29 -10.67 -4.92
C LEU A 47 -2.14 -10.58 -3.40
N GLN A 48 -2.96 -9.77 -2.74
CA GLN A 48 -2.82 -9.51 -1.31
C GLN A 48 -3.23 -10.70 -0.46
N VAL A 49 -4.33 -11.36 -0.77
CA VAL A 49 -4.80 -12.47 0.06
C VAL A 49 -3.78 -13.62 0.08
N PRO A 50 -3.26 -14.08 -1.07
CA PRO A 50 -2.19 -15.08 -1.04
C PRO A 50 -0.95 -14.58 -0.31
N ALA A 51 -0.58 -13.31 -0.47
CA ALA A 51 0.59 -12.74 0.20
C ALA A 51 0.46 -12.83 1.71
N ASN A 52 -0.70 -12.46 2.24
CA ASN A 52 -0.96 -12.52 3.68
C ASN A 52 -0.97 -13.96 4.19
N ARG A 53 -1.53 -14.88 3.43
CA ARG A 53 -1.55 -16.29 3.83
C ARG A 53 -0.15 -16.88 3.90
N ILE A 54 0.68 -16.58 2.91
CA ILE A 54 2.07 -17.04 2.90
C ILE A 54 2.85 -16.39 4.05
N GLY A 55 2.68 -15.09 4.22
CA GLY A 55 3.44 -14.34 5.22
C GLY A 55 3.06 -14.69 6.65
N TYR A 56 1.81 -15.03 6.90
CA TYR A 56 1.35 -15.34 8.25
C TYR A 56 1.99 -16.61 8.81
N GLY A 57 2.55 -17.44 7.93
CA GLY A 57 3.29 -18.61 8.39
C GLY A 57 4.63 -18.29 9.04
N THR A 58 5.22 -17.13 8.74
CA THR A 58 6.54 -16.75 9.24
C THR A 58 6.54 -15.42 9.99
N LEU A 59 5.53 -14.58 9.81
CA LEU A 59 5.45 -13.26 10.42
C LEU A 59 4.21 -13.15 11.29
N SER A 60 4.29 -12.35 12.35
CA SER A 60 3.11 -12.05 13.14
C SER A 60 2.17 -11.13 12.38
N LEU A 61 0.93 -11.04 12.83
CA LEU A 61 -0.07 -10.17 12.21
C LEU A 61 0.39 -8.71 12.23
N SER A 62 0.96 -8.27 13.35
CA SER A 62 1.47 -6.90 13.47
C SER A 62 2.62 -6.63 12.52
N GLN A 63 3.50 -7.61 12.37
CA GLN A 63 4.63 -7.47 11.43
C GLN A 63 4.14 -7.36 9.99
N LEU A 64 3.14 -8.16 9.62
CA LEU A 64 2.54 -8.07 8.28
C LEU A 64 1.95 -6.69 8.04
N LYS A 65 1.23 -6.16 9.03
CA LYS A 65 0.61 -4.84 8.90
C LYS A 65 1.65 -3.75 8.69
N ILE A 66 2.71 -3.75 9.47
CA ILE A 66 3.74 -2.71 9.38
C ILE A 66 4.53 -2.83 8.08
N ILE A 67 4.81 -4.06 7.62
CA ILE A 67 5.44 -4.25 6.31
C ILE A 67 4.56 -3.65 5.21
N GLN A 68 3.26 -3.88 5.26
CA GLN A 68 2.34 -3.31 4.29
C GLN A 68 2.35 -1.78 4.32
N GLU A 69 2.44 -1.17 5.50
CA GLU A 69 2.51 0.28 5.61
C GLU A 69 3.76 0.85 4.94
N VAL A 70 4.92 0.20 5.14
CA VAL A 70 6.16 0.63 4.50
C VAL A 70 6.05 0.50 2.98
N ILE A 71 5.55 -0.64 2.51
CA ILE A 71 5.38 -0.87 1.07
C ILE A 71 4.41 0.16 0.49
N THR A 72 3.31 0.43 1.20
CA THR A 72 2.33 1.43 0.77
C THR A 72 2.97 2.80 0.62
N MET A 73 3.82 3.20 1.56
CA MET A 73 4.52 4.49 1.49
C MET A 73 5.46 4.56 0.28
N VAL A 74 6.23 3.49 0.04
CA VAL A 74 7.16 3.45 -1.10
C VAL A 74 6.40 3.54 -2.42
N VAL A 75 5.34 2.74 -2.56
CA VAL A 75 4.51 2.75 -3.77
C VAL A 75 3.84 4.11 -3.95
N PHE A 76 3.37 4.71 -2.85
CA PHE A 76 2.71 6.01 -2.91
C PHE A 76 3.66 7.10 -3.40
N VAL A 77 4.92 7.09 -2.94
CA VAL A 77 5.92 8.06 -3.39
C VAL A 77 6.10 7.96 -4.91
N GLY A 78 6.26 6.75 -5.42
CA GLY A 78 6.38 6.54 -6.85
C GLY A 78 5.12 6.96 -7.61
N PHE A 79 3.97 6.61 -7.07
CA PHE A 79 2.69 6.97 -7.69
C PHE A 79 2.51 8.48 -7.79
N VAL A 80 2.76 9.20 -6.69
CA VAL A 80 2.60 10.66 -6.68
C VAL A 80 3.57 11.31 -7.64
N HIS A 81 4.81 10.86 -7.67
CA HIS A 81 5.84 11.46 -8.51
C HIS A 81 5.61 11.19 -10.00
N PHE A 82 5.33 9.92 -10.37
CA PHE A 82 5.27 9.52 -11.76
C PHE A 82 3.88 9.62 -12.37
N TYR A 83 2.84 9.30 -11.62
CA TYR A 83 1.47 9.27 -12.16
C TYR A 83 0.71 10.58 -11.90
N MET A 84 0.66 11.03 -10.65
CA MET A 84 -0.04 12.26 -10.30
C MET A 84 0.76 13.51 -10.63
N LYS A 85 2.08 13.37 -10.76
CA LYS A 85 3.00 14.47 -11.08
C LYS A 85 2.89 15.61 -10.07
N LYS A 86 2.81 15.27 -8.80
CA LYS A 86 2.77 16.22 -7.69
C LYS A 86 4.08 16.18 -6.92
N SER A 87 4.40 17.29 -6.24
CA SER A 87 5.56 17.32 -5.35
C SER A 87 5.18 16.78 -3.99
N LEU A 88 6.13 16.12 -3.34
CA LEU A 88 5.97 15.68 -1.97
C LEU A 88 6.45 16.77 -1.02
N THR A 89 5.77 16.92 0.10
CA THR A 89 6.12 17.93 1.09
C THR A 89 7.16 17.41 2.06
N LEU A 90 7.81 18.35 2.78
CA LEU A 90 8.74 18.00 3.84
C LEU A 90 8.01 17.26 4.98
N ASP A 91 6.75 17.62 5.23
CA ASP A 91 5.96 16.91 6.25
C ASP A 91 5.77 15.45 5.90
N PHE A 92 5.63 15.14 4.60
CA PHE A 92 5.56 13.74 4.17
C PHE A 92 6.86 13.00 4.48
N LEU A 93 8.00 13.66 4.32
CA LEU A 93 9.30 13.07 4.69
C LEU A 93 9.34 12.74 6.18
N TRP A 94 8.89 13.67 7.02
CA TRP A 94 8.86 13.43 8.47
C TRP A 94 7.91 12.29 8.82
N ALA A 95 6.75 12.23 8.17
CA ALA A 95 5.81 11.13 8.38
C ALA A 95 6.42 9.79 7.98
N SER A 96 7.17 9.75 6.89
CA SER A 96 7.85 8.53 6.44
C SER A 96 8.90 8.08 7.44
N ILE A 97 9.63 9.01 8.04
CA ILE A 97 10.61 8.69 9.08
C ILE A 97 9.90 8.10 10.29
N CYS A 98 8.73 8.61 10.66
CA CYS A 98 7.95 8.03 11.76
C CYS A 98 7.51 6.60 11.46
N ILE A 99 7.14 6.30 10.23
CA ILE A 99 6.78 4.94 9.83
C ILE A 99 8.00 4.00 9.95
N LEU A 100 9.19 4.49 9.58
CA LEU A 100 10.41 3.70 9.76
C LEU A 100 10.69 3.44 11.23
N GLY A 101 10.37 4.40 12.10
CA GLY A 101 10.45 4.18 13.55
C GLY A 101 9.50 3.08 14.01
N ALA A 102 8.30 3.02 13.42
CA ALA A 102 7.34 1.95 13.71
C ALA A 102 7.89 0.58 13.33
N VAL A 103 8.59 0.49 12.20
CA VAL A 103 9.24 -0.76 11.79
C VAL A 103 10.25 -1.20 12.85
N TYR A 104 11.08 -0.26 13.31
CA TYR A 104 12.06 -0.57 14.33
C TYR A 104 11.41 -1.19 15.58
N PHE A 105 10.34 -0.59 16.06
CA PHE A 105 9.68 -1.06 17.29
C PHE A 105 8.97 -2.38 17.10
N ILE A 106 8.34 -2.61 15.94
CA ILE A 106 7.57 -3.85 15.73
C ILE A 106 8.48 -5.06 15.52
N PHE A 107 9.70 -4.85 15.03
CA PHE A 107 10.64 -5.95 14.78
C PHE A 107 11.70 -6.07 15.87
N ARG A 108 11.74 -5.13 16.82
CA ARG A 108 12.72 -5.14 17.90
C ARG A 108 12.53 -6.32 18.83
N LYS A 109 11.27 -6.74 19.06
CA LYS A 109 10.92 -7.88 19.89
C LYS A 109 10.02 -8.81 19.11
N THR A 110 10.16 -10.11 19.39
CA THR A 110 9.27 -11.10 18.80
C THR A 110 7.96 -11.10 19.61
N ILE A 111 6.97 -10.36 19.14
CA ILE A 111 5.66 -10.30 19.78
C ILE A 111 4.65 -10.91 18.81
N ALA A 112 3.93 -11.92 19.26
CA ALA A 112 2.85 -12.53 18.48
C ALA A 112 1.55 -11.80 18.77
N ILE A 113 0.90 -11.31 17.71
CA ILE A 113 -0.43 -10.72 17.78
C ILE A 113 -1.30 -11.38 16.74
#